data_e8fa1e438dae2b823fca35365bcd0afa
#
_entry.id   e8fa1e438dae2b823fca35365bcd0afa
#
_cell.length_a   1.000
_cell.length_b   1.000
_cell.length_c   1.000
_cell.angle_alpha   90.00
_cell.angle_beta   90.00
_cell.angle_gamma   90.00
#
_symmetry.space_group_name_H-M   'P 1'
#
loop_
_entity.id
_entity.type
_entity.pdbx_description
1 polymer ?
#
loop_
_entity_poly.entity_id
_entity_poly.type
_entity_poly.pdbx_seq_one_letter_code
_entity_poly.pdbx_strand_id
1 'polypeptide(L)'
;MQRRLLDILACPIDKHYPLQLIELNASGEKIVDGVLSCDQCKRYYPIIDVIPVMLPDELRNKKEDIEFLTRWKGKLPAEMVSSGLPHHLS
;
A
#
# COMPACT_ATOMS: atom_id res chain seq x y z
N MET A 1 -5.17 -7.73 7.00
CA MET A 1 -6.25 -6.71 7.02
C MET A 1 -7.55 -7.34 6.58
N GLN A 2 -8.65 -6.99 7.21
CA GLN A 2 -9.97 -7.42 6.76
C GLN A 2 -10.50 -6.47 5.70
N ARG A 3 -11.12 -7.02 4.64
CA ARG A 3 -11.61 -6.21 3.52
C ARG A 3 -12.61 -5.14 3.93
N ARG A 4 -13.43 -5.42 4.94
CA ARG A 4 -14.45 -4.45 5.40
C ARG A 4 -13.85 -3.14 5.91
N LEU A 5 -12.56 -3.15 6.30
CA LEU A 5 -11.90 -1.94 6.79
C LEU A 5 -11.67 -0.92 5.69
N LEU A 6 -11.73 -1.32 4.41
CA LEU A 6 -11.60 -0.38 3.30
C LEU A 6 -12.62 0.76 3.35
N ASP A 7 -13.79 0.50 3.91
CA ASP A 7 -14.86 1.50 3.99
C ASP A 7 -14.54 2.63 4.95
N ILE A 8 -13.57 2.43 5.85
CA ILE A 8 -13.22 3.42 6.87
C ILE A 8 -11.77 3.89 6.81
N LEU A 9 -10.94 3.26 5.95
CA LEU A 9 -9.54 3.66 5.84
C LEU A 9 -9.39 4.81 4.85
N ALA A 10 -8.62 5.80 5.25
CA ALA A 10 -8.34 6.97 4.42
C ALA A 10 -6.85 7.24 4.41
N CYS A 11 -6.38 7.96 3.37
CA CYS A 11 -4.99 8.37 3.27
C CYS A 11 -4.64 9.26 4.47
N PRO A 12 -3.58 8.95 5.25
CA PRO A 12 -3.24 9.77 6.41
C PRO A 12 -2.68 11.15 6.05
N ILE A 13 -2.35 11.37 4.78
CA ILE A 13 -1.78 12.64 4.33
C ILE A 13 -2.88 13.60 3.88
N ASP A 14 -3.75 13.18 2.94
CA ASP A 14 -4.76 14.07 2.36
C ASP A 14 -6.20 13.71 2.74
N LYS A 15 -6.37 12.69 3.58
CA LYS A 15 -7.68 12.24 4.06
C LYS A 15 -8.60 11.68 2.98
N HIS A 16 -8.07 11.44 1.79
CA HIS A 16 -8.86 10.89 0.69
C HIS A 16 -9.31 9.45 0.97
N TYR A 17 -10.53 9.12 0.63
CA TYR A 17 -11.02 7.74 0.67
C TYR A 17 -12.14 7.58 -0.37
N PRO A 18 -12.48 6.34 -0.76
CA PRO A 18 -11.81 5.11 -0.35
C PRO A 18 -10.45 4.96 -1.02
N LEU A 19 -9.57 4.25 -0.36
CA LEU A 19 -8.30 3.88 -0.96
C LEU A 19 -8.53 2.70 -1.91
N GLN A 20 -7.71 2.59 -2.93
CA GLN A 20 -7.77 1.45 -3.84
C GLN A 20 -6.97 0.29 -3.28
N LEU A 21 -7.52 -0.91 -3.40
CA LEU A 21 -6.87 -2.12 -2.90
C LEU A 21 -6.35 -2.96 -4.05
N ILE A 22 -5.08 -3.38 -3.92
CA ILE A 22 -4.50 -4.39 -4.79
C ILE A 22 -4.16 -5.59 -3.91
N GLU A 23 -4.85 -6.71 -4.12
CA GLU A 23 -4.61 -7.91 -3.36
C GLU A 23 -3.45 -8.70 -3.97
N LEU A 24 -2.46 -9.04 -3.17
CA LEU A 24 -1.32 -9.85 -3.59
C LEU A 24 -1.41 -11.25 -3.04
N ASN A 25 -1.90 -11.39 -1.80
CA ASN A 25 -2.12 -12.68 -1.16
C ASN A 25 -3.26 -12.52 -0.17
N ALA A 26 -4.24 -13.41 -0.22
CA ALA A 26 -5.40 -13.32 0.65
C ALA A 26 -5.80 -14.70 1.17
N SER A 27 -6.40 -14.75 2.34
CA SER A 27 -6.91 -15.96 2.96
C SER A 27 -8.32 -15.68 3.46
N GLY A 28 -9.34 -16.10 2.69
CA GLY A 28 -10.74 -15.84 3.02
C GLY A 28 -11.05 -14.36 3.08
N GLU A 29 -11.54 -13.89 4.22
CA GLU A 29 -11.87 -12.48 4.44
C GLU A 29 -10.66 -11.61 4.73
N LYS A 30 -9.49 -12.20 4.93
CA LYS A 30 -8.28 -11.47 5.30
C LYS A 30 -7.36 -11.27 4.12
N ILE A 31 -6.82 -10.08 4.01
CA ILE A 31 -5.76 -9.75 3.07
C ILE A 31 -4.45 -9.86 3.82
N VAL A 32 -3.63 -10.84 3.43
CA VAL A 32 -2.35 -11.10 4.07
C VAL A 32 -1.28 -10.17 3.53
N ASP A 33 -1.19 -10.09 2.20
CA ASP A 33 -0.29 -9.16 1.53
C ASP A 33 -1.07 -8.40 0.47
N GLY A 34 -0.78 -7.12 0.36
CA GLY A 34 -1.45 -6.29 -0.61
C GLY A 34 -0.96 -4.87 -0.52
N VAL A 35 -1.63 -3.97 -1.21
CA VAL A 35 -1.30 -2.57 -1.14
C VAL A 35 -2.55 -1.73 -1.25
N LEU A 36 -2.61 -0.69 -0.44
CA LEU A 36 -3.62 0.35 -0.54
C LEU A 36 -2.99 1.53 -1.27
N SER A 37 -3.70 2.11 -2.20
CA SER A 37 -3.15 3.24 -2.94
C SER A 37 -4.10 4.42 -2.91
N CYS A 38 -3.52 5.61 -2.76
CA CYS A 38 -4.26 6.86 -2.83
C CYS A 38 -4.00 7.46 -4.21
N ASP A 39 -5.06 7.61 -5.02
CA ASP A 39 -4.92 8.14 -6.36
C ASP A 39 -4.82 9.67 -6.40
N GLN A 40 -5.01 10.33 -5.27
CA GLN A 40 -4.90 11.79 -5.17
C GLN A 40 -3.44 12.23 -4.99
N CYS A 41 -2.71 11.59 -4.06
CA CYS A 41 -1.34 11.99 -3.75
C CYS A 41 -0.29 10.98 -4.22
N LYS A 42 -0.72 9.90 -4.89
CA LYS A 42 0.17 8.87 -5.45
C LYS A 42 0.96 8.10 -4.39
N ARG A 43 0.48 8.08 -3.17
CA ARG A 43 1.10 7.29 -2.11
C ARG A 43 0.51 5.90 -2.07
N TYR A 44 1.32 4.96 -1.61
CA TYR A 44 0.88 3.58 -1.42
C TYR A 44 1.15 3.16 0.03
N TYR A 45 0.34 2.22 0.53
CA TYR A 45 0.46 1.73 1.90
C TYR A 45 0.44 0.21 1.84
N PRO A 46 1.62 -0.43 2.02
CA PRO A 46 1.68 -1.90 1.93
C PRO A 46 0.95 -2.57 3.09
N ILE A 47 0.37 -3.72 2.79
CA ILE A 47 -0.21 -4.62 3.78
C ILE A 47 0.76 -5.79 3.87
N ILE A 48 1.35 -5.96 5.03
CA ILE A 48 2.37 -6.99 5.27
C ILE A 48 1.92 -7.82 6.44
N ASP A 49 1.78 -9.13 6.23
CA ASP A 49 1.36 -10.08 7.26
C ASP A 49 0.10 -9.58 7.99
N VAL A 50 -0.95 -9.30 7.22
CA VAL A 50 -2.27 -8.77 7.59
C VAL A 50 -2.28 -7.38 8.20
N ILE A 51 -1.14 -6.70 8.30
CA ILE A 51 -1.03 -5.38 8.94
C ILE A 51 -0.83 -4.31 7.88
N PRO A 52 -1.78 -3.35 7.73
CA PRO A 52 -1.58 -2.24 6.81
C PRO A 52 -0.64 -1.20 7.42
N VAL A 53 0.34 -0.76 6.63
CA VAL A 53 1.33 0.24 7.06
C VAL A 53 0.80 1.62 6.68
N MET A 54 -0.07 2.17 7.52
CA MET A 54 -0.73 3.47 7.29
C MET A 54 0.01 4.58 8.00
N LEU A 55 1.27 4.79 7.62
CA LEU A 55 2.14 5.77 8.25
C LEU A 55 2.45 6.94 7.31
N PRO A 56 2.59 8.16 7.85
CA PRO A 56 3.06 9.29 7.05
C PRO A 56 4.52 9.10 6.63
N ASP A 57 4.97 9.92 5.67
CA ASP A 57 6.27 9.73 5.02
C ASP A 57 7.43 9.65 6.01
N GLU A 58 7.45 10.51 7.02
CA GLU A 58 8.55 10.58 7.97
C GLU A 58 8.65 9.34 8.87
N LEU A 59 7.57 8.55 8.94
CA LEU A 59 7.55 7.32 9.74
C LEU A 59 7.71 6.06 8.89
N ARG A 60 7.79 6.21 7.57
CA ARG A 60 7.96 5.08 6.66
C ARG A 60 9.41 4.64 6.61
N ASN A 61 9.64 3.34 6.56
CA ASN A 61 10.99 2.77 6.44
C ASN A 61 11.29 2.54 4.96
N LYS A 62 12.25 3.28 4.43
CA LYS A 62 12.60 3.19 3.01
C LYS A 62 13.03 1.78 2.61
N LYS A 63 13.84 1.13 3.45
CA LYS A 63 14.33 -0.21 3.16
C LYS A 63 13.18 -1.20 3.03
N GLU A 64 12.23 -1.16 3.96
CA GLU A 64 11.08 -2.05 3.92
C GLU A 64 10.19 -1.77 2.71
N ASP A 65 9.98 -0.51 2.37
CA ASP A 65 9.20 -0.14 1.20
C ASP A 65 9.84 -0.65 -0.09
N ILE A 66 11.14 -0.47 -0.23
CA ILE A 66 11.87 -0.92 -1.41
C ILE A 66 11.87 -2.45 -1.51
N GLU A 67 12.05 -3.14 -0.40
CA GLU A 67 11.98 -4.61 -0.37
C GLU A 67 10.60 -5.11 -0.79
N PHE A 68 9.55 -4.46 -0.29
CA PHE A 68 8.19 -4.81 -0.65
C PHE A 68 7.94 -4.64 -2.16
N LEU A 69 8.33 -3.49 -2.71
CA LEU A 69 8.17 -3.23 -4.14
C LEU A 69 8.98 -4.20 -4.99
N THR A 70 10.20 -4.51 -4.57
CA THR A 70 11.05 -5.47 -5.28
C THR A 70 10.43 -6.86 -5.29
N ARG A 71 9.87 -7.27 -4.17
CA ARG A 71 9.24 -8.57 -4.03
C ARG A 71 8.02 -8.72 -4.94
N TRP A 72 7.22 -7.68 -5.05
CA TRP A 72 5.94 -7.75 -5.74
C TRP A 72 5.87 -6.99 -7.06
N LYS A 73 7.00 -6.49 -7.56
CA LYS A 73 7.01 -5.61 -8.73
C LYS A 73 6.32 -6.20 -9.97
N GLY A 74 6.33 -7.51 -10.13
CA GLY A 74 5.66 -8.16 -11.25
C GLY A 74 4.15 -8.20 -11.13
N LYS A 75 3.60 -7.88 -9.96
CA LYS A 75 2.17 -7.91 -9.68
C LYS A 75 1.59 -6.55 -9.33
N LEU A 76 2.41 -5.52 -9.29
CA LEU A 76 2.00 -4.15 -8.98
C LEU A 76 1.98 -3.31 -10.25
N PRO A 77 1.16 -2.24 -10.28
CA PRO A 77 1.21 -1.31 -11.41
C PRO A 77 2.61 -0.73 -11.59
N ALA A 78 3.07 -0.64 -12.83
CA ALA A 78 4.40 -0.10 -13.13
C ALA A 78 4.56 1.32 -12.60
N GLU A 79 3.51 2.13 -12.69
CA GLU A 79 3.52 3.50 -12.18
C GLU A 79 3.80 3.54 -10.67
N MET A 80 3.19 2.65 -9.90
CA MET A 80 3.42 2.57 -8.46
C MET A 80 4.86 2.20 -8.15
N VAL A 81 5.42 1.23 -8.89
CA VAL A 81 6.77 0.73 -8.67
C VAL A 81 7.80 1.79 -9.02
N SER A 82 7.57 2.59 -10.07
CA SER A 82 8.55 3.54 -10.58
C SER A 82 8.39 4.97 -10.06
N SER A 83 7.21 5.33 -9.54
CA SER A 83 6.94 6.70 -9.11
C SER A 83 6.04 6.83 -7.88
N GLY A 84 5.71 5.72 -7.23
CA GLY A 84 4.89 5.74 -6.02
C GLY A 84 5.59 6.45 -4.86
N LEU A 85 4.81 7.09 -4.00
CA LEU A 85 5.32 7.81 -2.85
C LEU A 85 5.03 7.04 -1.57
N PRO A 86 5.85 7.18 -0.54
CA PRO A 86 7.02 8.06 -0.42
C PRO A 86 8.31 7.50 -1.02
N HIS A 87 8.39 6.21 -1.31
CA HIS A 87 9.59 5.57 -1.83
C HIS A 87 9.23 4.70 -3.03
N HIS A 88 10.08 4.67 -4.04
CA HIS A 88 9.84 3.86 -5.24
C HIS A 88 11.15 3.32 -5.80
N LEU A 89 11.03 2.34 -6.70
CA LEU A 89 12.16 1.83 -7.48
C LEU A 89 12.32 2.76 -8.68
N SER A 90 13.50 3.15 -8.98
CA SER A 90 13.74 4.08 -10.09
C SER A 90 13.88 3.37 -11.43
#